data_33a5e658923697fe7d63f391593ee8b2
#
_entry.id   33a5e658923697fe7d63f391593ee8b2
#
_cell.length_a   1.000
_cell.length_b   1.000
_cell.length_c   1.000
_cell.angle_alpha   90.00
_cell.angle_beta   90.00
_cell.angle_gamma   90.00
#
_symmetry.space_group_name_H-M   'P 1'
#
loop_
_entity.id
_entity.type
_entity.pdbx_description
1 polymer ?
#
loop_
_entity_poly.entity_id
_entity_poly.type
_entity_poly.pdbx_seq_one_letter_code
_entity_poly.pdbx_strand_id
1 'polypeptide(L)'
;AASVTPKIFLTPAEQSGPYCAVHQTTNPDSIKAFLADLYLQALQPALPTNAMRAVQWPQVPGRTYLLSIGKAASQMASAILDRLPENVDGLIVTRQGYVEPSFAPDNLQIVEASHPVPDSVGAEAAQRALQAADALGADDLLLVLMSGGASALLPAPADGISLAEKQAVTRALLGSGAPISEMNMVRKHLSAIKGGRLAARAWPAATHMIAISDIPGDDIAMIGSGPTAADSSTCADTLAIADKYDIILPPAIQSRLLSGALETPKADDPKMQRTTATLCARPADMCAAAVEAVRAMGYEAIMLGDALEGDALELGRDHAAQALAIKASGRKAALISGGEATVTLRNRNGRG
;
A
#
# COMPACT_ATOMS: atom_id res chain seq x y z
N ALA A 1 6.24 -7.31 -5.99
CA ALA A 1 4.99 -6.59 -6.22
C ALA A 1 5.33 -5.33 -7.02
N ALA A 2 4.80 -5.23 -8.23
CA ALA A 2 4.88 -4.01 -9.02
C ALA A 2 3.91 -3.00 -8.42
N SER A 3 4.30 -1.74 -8.31
CA SER A 3 3.44 -0.68 -7.79
C SER A 3 2.21 -0.51 -8.68
N VAL A 4 1.07 -0.25 -8.06
CA VAL A 4 -0.17 0.17 -8.76
C VAL A 4 0.12 1.49 -9.47
N THR A 5 0.34 1.41 -10.78
CA THR A 5 0.69 2.57 -11.59
C THR A 5 -0.22 2.59 -12.82
N PRO A 6 -0.86 3.72 -13.17
CA PRO A 6 -1.69 3.79 -14.36
C PRO A 6 -0.85 3.51 -15.62
N LYS A 7 -1.41 2.73 -16.53
CA LYS A 7 -0.83 2.47 -17.86
C LYS A 7 -1.64 3.21 -18.90
N ILE A 8 -0.94 3.91 -19.79
CA ILE A 8 -1.56 4.71 -20.85
C ILE A 8 -1.05 4.20 -22.20
N PHE A 9 -1.96 3.87 -23.12
CA PHE A 9 -1.66 3.46 -24.49
C PHE A 9 -2.40 4.37 -25.47
N LEU A 10 -1.71 4.80 -26.53
CA LEU A 10 -2.26 5.70 -27.54
C LEU A 10 -2.43 5.02 -28.90
N THR A 11 -3.47 5.43 -29.63
CA THR A 11 -3.66 5.07 -31.04
C THR A 11 -3.55 6.32 -31.91
N PRO A 12 -2.76 6.33 -33.01
CA PRO A 12 -2.63 7.50 -33.86
C PRO A 12 -3.87 7.71 -34.74
N ALA A 13 -4.30 8.97 -34.87
CA ALA A 13 -5.25 9.43 -35.88
C ALA A 13 -4.80 10.77 -36.47
N GLU A 14 -5.08 11.00 -37.74
CA GLU A 14 -4.69 12.21 -38.47
C GLU A 14 -5.64 13.38 -38.16
N GLN A 15 -5.11 14.56 -37.87
CA GLN A 15 -5.53 15.96 -38.14
C GLN A 15 -5.62 16.94 -36.95
N SER A 16 -4.92 18.07 -37.20
CA SER A 16 -5.08 19.52 -36.93
C SER A 16 -5.47 20.04 -35.54
N GLY A 17 -4.49 20.70 -34.87
CA GLY A 17 -4.60 21.59 -33.72
C GLY A 17 -3.21 22.04 -33.23
N PRO A 18 -3.06 23.06 -32.38
CA PRO A 18 -1.73 23.60 -31.99
C PRO A 18 -0.82 22.62 -31.25
N TYR A 19 -1.34 21.46 -30.82
CA TYR A 19 -0.56 20.33 -30.32
C TYR A 19 -0.19 19.31 -31.42
N CYS A 20 -0.39 19.67 -32.69
CA CYS A 20 -0.25 18.80 -33.86
C CYS A 20 1.18 18.35 -34.15
N ALA A 21 2.20 19.04 -33.62
CA ALA A 21 3.60 18.73 -33.94
C ALA A 21 4.09 17.38 -33.38
N VAL A 22 3.52 16.90 -32.26
CA VAL A 22 3.88 15.60 -31.66
C VAL A 22 3.17 14.44 -32.39
N HIS A 23 2.05 14.71 -33.06
CA HIS A 23 1.20 13.69 -33.69
C HIS A 23 1.63 13.23 -35.08
N GLN A 24 2.57 13.93 -35.71
CA GLN A 24 3.09 13.57 -37.06
C GLN A 24 4.38 12.73 -36.99
N THR A 25 4.95 12.53 -35.81
CA THR A 25 6.14 11.73 -35.69
C THR A 25 5.77 10.27 -35.44
N THR A 26 5.97 9.43 -36.43
CA THR A 26 6.01 7.96 -36.27
C THR A 26 7.26 7.50 -35.51
N ASN A 27 8.00 8.42 -34.90
CA ASN A 27 9.19 8.12 -34.12
C ASN A 27 8.77 7.52 -32.76
N PRO A 28 9.13 6.25 -32.49
CA PRO A 28 8.81 5.59 -31.22
C PRO A 28 9.29 6.35 -29.97
N ASP A 29 10.40 7.07 -30.05
CA ASP A 29 10.97 7.82 -28.93
C ASP A 29 10.11 9.05 -28.57
N SER A 30 9.53 9.74 -29.54
CA SER A 30 8.63 10.86 -29.26
C SER A 30 7.28 10.40 -28.69
N ILE A 31 6.76 9.24 -29.12
CA ILE A 31 5.57 8.64 -28.54
C ILE A 31 5.85 8.21 -27.10
N LYS A 32 6.99 7.61 -26.83
CA LYS A 32 7.41 7.20 -25.50
C LYS A 32 7.57 8.40 -24.55
N ALA A 33 8.19 9.49 -25.01
CA ALA A 33 8.32 10.71 -24.23
C ALA A 33 6.94 11.32 -23.90
N PHE A 34 6.06 11.38 -24.87
CA PHE A 34 4.69 11.86 -24.70
C PHE A 34 3.90 11.00 -23.69
N LEU A 35 3.99 9.68 -23.76
CA LEU A 35 3.37 8.78 -22.80
C LEU A 35 3.97 8.95 -21.39
N ALA A 36 5.27 9.21 -21.30
CA ALA A 36 5.94 9.48 -20.02
C ALA A 36 5.42 10.79 -19.39
N ASP A 37 5.23 11.84 -20.17
CA ASP A 37 4.69 13.12 -19.69
C ASP A 37 3.24 12.96 -19.20
N LEU A 38 2.40 12.25 -19.95
CA LEU A 38 1.03 11.91 -19.52
C LEU A 38 1.01 11.13 -18.22
N TYR A 39 1.90 10.17 -18.10
CA TYR A 39 2.06 9.38 -16.90
C TYR A 39 2.47 10.22 -15.70
N LEU A 40 3.44 11.14 -15.85
CA LEU A 40 3.85 12.05 -14.79
C LEU A 40 2.73 13.00 -14.37
N GLN A 41 1.89 13.44 -15.30
CA GLN A 41 0.69 14.24 -14.98
C GLN A 41 -0.33 13.39 -14.20
N ALA A 42 -0.55 12.14 -14.59
CA ALA A 42 -1.46 11.23 -13.90
C ALA A 42 -1.00 10.90 -12.46
N LEU A 43 0.31 10.92 -12.19
CA LEU A 43 0.86 10.69 -10.85
C LEU A 43 0.66 11.86 -9.87
N GLN A 44 0.44 13.07 -10.36
CA GLN A 44 0.42 14.27 -9.51
C GLN A 44 -0.50 14.17 -8.29
N PRO A 45 -1.74 13.65 -8.38
CA PRO A 45 -2.61 13.51 -7.20
C PRO A 45 -2.06 12.57 -6.12
N ALA A 46 -1.27 11.58 -6.50
CA ALA A 46 -0.74 10.57 -5.59
C ALA A 46 0.67 10.88 -5.06
N LEU A 47 1.32 11.93 -5.56
CA LEU A 47 2.58 12.39 -4.97
C LEU A 47 2.34 12.85 -3.52
N PRO A 48 3.11 12.37 -2.54
CA PRO A 48 2.90 12.72 -1.14
C PRO A 48 2.78 14.22 -0.87
N THR A 49 3.59 15.05 -1.54
CA THR A 49 3.55 16.52 -1.44
C THR A 49 2.20 17.12 -1.85
N ASN A 50 1.49 16.50 -2.78
CA ASN A 50 0.17 16.94 -3.24
C ASN A 50 -0.94 16.27 -2.44
N ALA A 51 -0.87 14.95 -2.28
CA ALA A 51 -1.87 14.15 -1.60
C ALA A 51 -2.04 14.55 -0.12
N MET A 52 -0.93 14.90 0.55
CA MET A 52 -0.94 15.26 1.97
C MET A 52 -1.30 16.72 2.24
N ARG A 53 -1.31 17.60 1.21
CA ARG A 53 -1.46 19.07 1.39
C ARG A 53 -2.71 19.47 2.16
N ALA A 54 -3.85 18.86 1.86
CA ALA A 54 -5.14 19.21 2.46
C ALA A 54 -5.58 18.26 3.57
N VAL A 55 -4.80 17.22 3.86
CA VAL A 55 -5.16 16.22 4.89
C VAL A 55 -5.09 16.87 6.26
N GLN A 56 -6.11 16.61 7.07
CA GLN A 56 -6.18 17.03 8.46
C GLN A 56 -6.12 15.80 9.37
N TRP A 57 -5.62 15.98 10.57
CA TRP A 57 -5.63 14.97 11.64
C TRP A 57 -6.00 15.60 12.96
N PRO A 58 -6.46 14.82 13.95
CA PRO A 58 -6.82 15.33 15.26
C PRO A 58 -5.67 16.09 15.90
N GLN A 59 -5.97 17.28 16.43
CA GLN A 59 -5.04 18.01 17.29
C GLN A 59 -5.29 17.57 18.73
N VAL A 60 -4.23 17.32 19.47
CA VAL A 60 -4.30 16.79 20.84
C VAL A 60 -3.53 17.68 21.79
N PRO A 61 -3.91 17.76 23.08
CA PRO A 61 -3.18 18.55 24.07
C PRO A 61 -1.84 17.91 24.48
N GLY A 62 -1.72 16.60 24.33
CA GLY A 62 -0.51 15.85 24.63
C GLY A 62 0.49 15.81 23.48
N ARG A 63 1.35 14.80 23.49
CA ARG A 63 2.35 14.59 22.45
C ARG A 63 1.77 13.88 21.22
N THR A 64 2.38 14.12 20.09
CA THR A 64 2.15 13.34 18.86
C THR A 64 3.34 12.43 18.62
N TYR A 65 3.09 11.13 18.47
CA TYR A 65 4.09 10.19 17.98
C TYR A 65 3.79 9.85 16.52
N LEU A 66 4.75 10.16 15.63
CA LEU A 66 4.65 9.87 14.20
C LEU A 66 5.22 8.48 13.90
N LEU A 67 4.41 7.61 13.28
CA LEU A 67 4.87 6.34 12.72
C LEU A 67 4.62 6.34 11.22
N SER A 68 5.65 6.53 10.40
CA SER A 68 5.55 6.50 8.94
C SER A 68 6.12 5.21 8.38
N ILE A 69 5.32 4.45 7.60
CA ILE A 69 5.67 3.10 7.16
C ILE A 69 5.34 2.91 5.67
N GLY A 70 6.28 2.35 4.92
CA GLY A 70 6.07 1.99 3.52
C GLY A 70 7.13 2.54 2.59
N LYS A 71 6.99 2.28 1.30
CA LYS A 71 7.96 2.74 0.28
C LYS A 71 8.00 4.27 0.15
N ALA A 72 6.90 4.95 0.41
CA ALA A 72 6.80 6.42 0.40
C ALA A 72 6.86 7.04 1.81
N ALA A 73 7.32 6.30 2.82
CA ALA A 73 7.27 6.75 4.21
C ALA A 73 8.05 8.05 4.46
N SER A 74 9.25 8.20 3.91
CA SER A 74 10.05 9.43 4.05
C SER A 74 9.40 10.61 3.34
N GLN A 75 8.86 10.40 2.13
CA GLN A 75 8.17 11.44 1.37
C GLN A 75 6.86 11.90 2.04
N MET A 76 6.09 10.95 2.61
CA MET A 76 4.87 11.30 3.37
C MET A 76 5.20 12.08 4.63
N ALA A 77 6.23 11.68 5.39
CA ALA A 77 6.67 12.41 6.57
C ALA A 77 7.21 13.80 6.21
N SER A 78 8.03 13.90 5.16
CA SER A 78 8.55 15.18 4.64
C SER A 78 7.42 16.13 4.22
N ALA A 79 6.35 15.61 3.61
CA ALA A 79 5.22 16.42 3.12
C ALA A 79 4.38 17.08 4.24
N ILE A 80 4.54 16.65 5.48
CA ILE A 80 3.80 17.20 6.63
C ILE A 80 4.70 17.75 7.74
N LEU A 81 6.02 17.70 7.57
CA LEU A 81 6.99 17.99 8.62
C LEU A 81 6.80 19.39 9.24
N ASP A 82 6.52 20.39 8.41
CA ASP A 82 6.26 21.78 8.79
C ASP A 82 4.91 22.00 9.51
N ARG A 83 4.06 20.99 9.51
CA ARG A 83 2.71 21.00 10.12
C ARG A 83 2.65 20.17 11.40
N LEU A 84 3.71 19.42 11.71
CA LEU A 84 3.83 18.66 12.95
C LEU A 84 4.19 19.58 14.12
N PRO A 85 3.81 19.23 15.37
CA PRO A 85 4.25 19.94 16.55
C PRO A 85 5.78 19.91 16.70
N GLU A 86 6.38 20.97 17.30
CA GLU A 86 7.83 21.02 17.53
C GLU A 86 8.35 19.87 18.40
N ASN A 87 7.52 19.32 19.28
CA ASN A 87 7.82 18.22 20.18
C ASN A 87 7.43 16.85 19.65
N VAL A 88 7.26 16.70 18.32
CA VAL A 88 6.96 15.40 17.73
C VAL A 88 8.17 14.48 17.84
N ASP A 89 7.91 13.27 18.32
CA ASP A 89 8.81 12.11 18.21
C ASP A 89 8.30 11.16 17.16
N GLY A 90 9.16 10.34 16.58
CA GLY A 90 8.65 9.38 15.62
C GLY A 90 9.66 8.41 15.03
N LEU A 91 9.09 7.48 14.28
CA LEU A 91 9.81 6.43 13.58
C LEU A 91 9.33 6.37 12.12
N ILE A 92 10.28 6.42 11.20
CA ILE A 92 10.06 6.27 9.78
C ILE A 92 10.68 4.94 9.34
N VAL A 93 9.89 4.02 8.81
CA VAL A 93 10.36 2.71 8.34
C VAL A 93 10.10 2.60 6.84
N THR A 94 11.17 2.62 6.07
CA THR A 94 11.09 2.54 4.62
C THR A 94 11.98 1.44 4.04
N ARG A 95 11.87 1.21 2.74
CA ARG A 95 12.74 0.27 2.04
C ARG A 95 14.13 0.88 1.85
N GLN A 96 15.17 0.03 1.87
CA GLN A 96 16.55 0.42 1.56
C GLN A 96 16.65 1.21 0.25
N GLY A 97 17.31 2.38 0.30
CA GLY A 97 17.48 3.30 -0.83
C GLY A 97 16.25 4.14 -1.17
N TYR A 98 15.25 4.26 -0.28
CA TYR A 98 14.02 5.04 -0.49
C TYR A 98 13.95 6.28 0.39
N VAL A 99 14.98 6.58 1.16
CA VAL A 99 15.11 7.85 1.88
C VAL A 99 15.59 8.93 0.92
N GLU A 100 14.93 10.08 0.92
CA GLU A 100 15.41 11.23 0.14
C GLU A 100 16.73 11.75 0.73
N PRO A 101 17.78 11.99 -0.08
CA PRO A 101 19.12 12.35 0.44
C PRO A 101 19.15 13.61 1.32
N SER A 102 18.21 14.52 1.12
CA SER A 102 18.09 15.79 1.90
C SER A 102 17.17 15.66 3.13
N PHE A 103 16.52 14.51 3.32
CA PHE A 103 15.56 14.33 4.40
C PHE A 103 16.26 13.75 5.64
N ALA A 104 16.58 14.61 6.58
CA ALA A 104 17.23 14.26 7.85
C ALA A 104 16.59 15.05 9.00
N PRO A 105 15.38 14.71 9.42
CA PRO A 105 14.69 15.38 10.52
C PRO A 105 15.35 15.07 11.87
N ASP A 106 15.53 16.07 12.74
CA ASP A 106 16.24 15.91 14.02
C ASP A 106 15.50 14.98 15.01
N ASN A 107 14.18 15.01 15.01
CA ASN A 107 13.33 14.31 16.01
C ASN A 107 12.70 12.99 15.50
N LEU A 108 12.96 12.60 14.26
CA LEU A 108 12.39 11.40 13.68
C LEU A 108 13.49 10.40 13.34
N GLN A 109 13.39 9.20 13.91
CA GLN A 109 14.33 8.12 13.60
C GLN A 109 13.97 7.49 12.24
N ILE A 110 14.96 7.33 11.37
CA ILE A 110 14.76 6.67 10.06
C ILE A 110 15.40 5.29 10.09
N VAL A 111 14.63 4.29 9.68
CA VAL A 111 15.06 2.89 9.55
C VAL A 111 14.81 2.41 8.14
N GLU A 112 15.84 1.91 7.49
CA GLU A 112 15.74 1.26 6.20
C GLU A 112 15.74 -0.26 6.38
N ALA A 113 14.62 -0.91 6.03
CA ALA A 113 14.41 -2.35 6.17
C ALA A 113 14.24 -3.04 4.80
N SER A 114 14.32 -4.36 4.79
CA SER A 114 14.17 -5.15 3.57
C SER A 114 12.71 -5.28 3.11
N HIS A 115 12.53 -5.21 1.80
CA HIS A 115 11.26 -5.46 1.12
C HIS A 115 11.53 -6.17 -0.23
N PRO A 116 10.78 -7.21 -0.65
CA PRO A 116 9.52 -7.71 -0.06
C PRO A 116 9.69 -8.75 1.06
N VAL A 117 10.90 -9.23 1.34
CA VAL A 117 11.15 -10.22 2.39
C VAL A 117 11.50 -9.49 3.69
N PRO A 118 10.76 -9.73 4.79
CA PRO A 118 11.04 -9.12 6.08
C PRO A 118 12.41 -9.52 6.65
N ASP A 119 13.10 -8.58 7.31
CA ASP A 119 14.36 -8.78 7.98
C ASP A 119 14.33 -8.46 9.49
N SER A 120 15.46 -8.64 10.19
CA SER A 120 15.59 -8.33 11.61
C SER A 120 15.52 -6.83 11.90
N VAL A 121 15.97 -5.98 10.96
CA VAL A 121 15.91 -4.52 11.09
C VAL A 121 14.48 -4.05 11.16
N GLY A 122 13.62 -4.56 10.25
CA GLY A 122 12.18 -4.30 10.29
C GLY A 122 11.51 -4.86 11.56
N ALA A 123 11.96 -6.01 12.06
CA ALA A 123 11.44 -6.58 13.31
C ALA A 123 11.80 -5.71 14.53
N GLU A 124 13.02 -5.19 14.61
CA GLU A 124 13.43 -4.25 15.65
C GLU A 124 12.65 -2.93 15.57
N ALA A 125 12.44 -2.39 14.36
CA ALA A 125 11.62 -1.21 14.15
C ALA A 125 10.18 -1.46 14.61
N ALA A 126 9.62 -2.66 14.36
CA ALA A 126 8.30 -3.04 14.83
C ALA A 126 8.21 -3.06 16.37
N GLN A 127 9.23 -3.55 17.06
CA GLN A 127 9.27 -3.52 18.52
C GLN A 127 9.32 -2.09 19.06
N ARG A 128 10.11 -1.20 18.44
CA ARG A 128 10.14 0.22 18.83
C ARG A 128 8.77 0.88 18.62
N ALA A 129 8.10 0.61 17.50
CA ALA A 129 6.75 1.13 17.22
C ALA A 129 5.73 0.65 18.28
N LEU A 130 5.79 -0.62 18.69
CA LEU A 130 4.93 -1.17 19.73
C LEU A 130 5.22 -0.55 21.11
N GLN A 131 6.48 -0.40 21.49
CA GLN A 131 6.90 0.25 22.73
C GLN A 131 6.45 1.73 22.78
N ALA A 132 6.57 2.43 21.65
CA ALA A 132 6.09 3.81 21.57
C ALA A 132 4.57 3.86 21.71
N ALA A 133 3.82 2.97 21.07
CA ALA A 133 2.36 2.88 21.21
C ALA A 133 1.95 2.61 22.66
N ASP A 134 2.61 1.67 23.34
CA ASP A 134 2.35 1.34 24.76
C ASP A 134 2.62 2.52 25.71
N ALA A 135 3.47 3.47 25.33
CA ALA A 135 3.85 4.62 26.17
C ALA A 135 2.95 5.84 25.98
N LEU A 136 1.92 5.77 25.10
CA LEU A 136 0.99 6.87 24.84
C LEU A 136 -0.14 6.89 25.87
N GLY A 137 -0.54 8.10 26.27
CA GLY A 137 -1.65 8.35 27.20
C GLY A 137 -2.90 8.89 26.52
N ALA A 138 -3.95 9.15 27.31
CA ALA A 138 -5.26 9.56 26.81
C ALA A 138 -5.27 10.87 26.02
N ASP A 139 -4.33 11.76 26.30
CA ASP A 139 -4.18 13.06 25.67
C ASP A 139 -3.26 13.05 24.46
N ASP A 140 -2.64 11.90 24.15
CA ASP A 140 -1.67 11.75 23.08
C ASP A 140 -2.32 11.28 21.77
N LEU A 141 -1.54 11.41 20.68
CA LEU A 141 -1.90 10.96 19.33
C LEU A 141 -0.83 10.02 18.78
N LEU A 142 -1.25 8.84 18.32
CA LEU A 142 -0.50 8.03 17.38
C LEU A 142 -0.90 8.43 15.94
N LEU A 143 -0.04 9.17 15.25
CA LEU A 143 -0.24 9.54 13.85
C LEU A 143 0.50 8.54 12.96
N VAL A 144 -0.24 7.77 12.17
CA VAL A 144 0.31 6.72 11.29
C VAL A 144 0.23 7.15 9.84
N LEU A 145 1.36 7.26 9.15
CA LEU A 145 1.42 7.44 7.70
C LEU A 145 1.73 6.09 7.06
N MET A 146 0.93 5.70 6.08
CA MET A 146 1.04 4.38 5.49
C MET A 146 1.02 4.40 3.97
N SER A 147 1.95 3.66 3.37
CA SER A 147 2.00 3.42 1.93
C SER A 147 2.35 1.97 1.61
N GLY A 148 2.38 1.63 0.33
CA GLY A 148 2.67 0.28 -0.14
C GLY A 148 3.95 -0.33 0.45
N GLY A 149 3.90 -1.62 0.74
CA GLY A 149 5.02 -2.37 1.31
C GLY A 149 5.09 -2.42 2.85
N ALA A 150 4.27 -1.66 3.57
CA ALA A 150 4.26 -1.58 5.04
C ALA A 150 4.18 -2.94 5.74
N SER A 151 3.43 -3.89 5.17
CA SER A 151 3.25 -5.23 5.73
C SER A 151 4.55 -6.03 5.87
N ALA A 152 5.53 -5.83 4.98
CA ALA A 152 6.83 -6.48 5.01
C ALA A 152 7.85 -5.70 5.85
N LEU A 153 7.77 -4.37 5.82
CA LEU A 153 8.73 -3.48 6.49
C LEU A 153 8.58 -3.47 8.02
N LEU A 154 7.41 -3.85 8.54
CA LEU A 154 7.15 -3.87 9.99
C LEU A 154 6.65 -5.25 10.45
N PRO A 155 7.50 -6.29 10.41
CA PRO A 155 7.14 -7.64 10.84
C PRO A 155 7.21 -7.75 12.36
N ALA A 156 6.07 -7.92 13.02
CA ALA A 156 5.99 -8.23 14.45
C ALA A 156 5.25 -9.56 14.62
N PRO A 157 5.92 -10.67 14.91
CA PRO A 157 5.22 -11.89 15.31
C PRO A 157 4.40 -11.66 16.59
N ALA A 158 3.25 -12.32 16.70
CA ALA A 158 2.48 -12.30 17.94
C ALA A 158 3.27 -12.98 19.06
N ASP A 159 2.97 -12.61 20.32
CA ASP A 159 3.66 -13.15 21.49
C ASP A 159 3.66 -14.67 21.46
N GLY A 160 4.80 -15.28 21.75
CA GLY A 160 4.99 -16.73 21.76
C GLY A 160 5.06 -17.37 20.35
N ILE A 161 5.16 -16.55 19.30
CA ILE A 161 5.43 -17.00 17.92
C ILE A 161 6.77 -16.44 17.47
N SER A 162 7.65 -17.30 17.02
CA SER A 162 8.93 -16.87 16.44
C SER A 162 8.74 -16.32 15.03
N LEU A 163 9.69 -15.47 14.60
CA LEU A 163 9.71 -14.97 13.23
C LEU A 163 9.84 -16.12 12.21
N ALA A 164 10.60 -17.16 12.56
CA ALA A 164 10.78 -18.34 11.71
C ALA A 164 9.47 -19.12 11.51
N GLU A 165 8.67 -19.33 12.55
CA GLU A 165 7.37 -19.98 12.47
C GLU A 165 6.40 -19.16 11.62
N LYS A 166 6.33 -17.85 11.86
CA LYS A 166 5.51 -16.94 11.05
C LYS A 166 5.91 -16.97 9.57
N GLN A 167 7.20 -16.97 9.27
CA GLN A 167 7.71 -17.08 7.90
C GLN A 167 7.40 -18.43 7.27
N ALA A 168 7.45 -19.53 8.04
CA ALA A 168 7.12 -20.86 7.57
C ALA A 168 5.64 -20.95 7.15
N VAL A 169 4.71 -20.48 8.00
CA VAL A 169 3.28 -20.43 7.68
C VAL A 169 3.04 -19.52 6.46
N THR A 170 3.70 -18.36 6.39
CA THR A 170 3.57 -17.45 5.24
C THR A 170 4.04 -18.09 3.94
N ARG A 171 5.16 -18.85 3.95
CA ARG A 171 5.63 -19.59 2.76
C ARG A 171 4.67 -20.69 2.34
N ALA A 172 4.09 -21.42 3.30
CA ALA A 172 3.09 -22.44 3.01
C ALA A 172 1.85 -21.82 2.35
N LEU A 173 1.34 -20.70 2.87
CA LEU A 173 0.23 -19.95 2.26
C LEU A 173 0.54 -19.48 0.83
N LEU A 174 1.73 -18.93 0.60
CA LEU A 174 2.14 -18.49 -0.74
C LEU A 174 2.23 -19.66 -1.74
N GLY A 175 2.60 -20.84 -1.27
CA GLY A 175 2.69 -22.06 -2.09
C GLY A 175 1.35 -22.76 -2.31
N SER A 176 0.31 -22.43 -1.55
CA SER A 176 -0.98 -23.14 -1.56
C SER A 176 -1.95 -22.65 -2.62
N GLY A 177 -1.70 -21.48 -3.24
CA GLY A 177 -2.64 -20.84 -4.14
C GLY A 177 -3.80 -20.11 -3.44
N ALA A 178 -3.72 -19.91 -2.12
CA ALA A 178 -4.69 -19.12 -1.37
C ALA A 178 -4.76 -17.67 -1.90
N PRO A 179 -5.95 -17.07 -2.03
CA PRO A 179 -6.07 -15.68 -2.40
C PRO A 179 -5.48 -14.77 -1.32
N ILE A 180 -5.02 -13.59 -1.74
CA ILE A 180 -4.35 -12.63 -0.84
C ILE A 180 -5.22 -12.23 0.36
N SER A 181 -6.53 -12.18 0.20
CA SER A 181 -7.49 -11.91 1.28
C SER A 181 -7.40 -12.96 2.39
N GLU A 182 -7.45 -14.24 2.06
CA GLU A 182 -7.32 -15.35 3.03
C GLU A 182 -5.92 -15.39 3.65
N MET A 183 -4.87 -15.19 2.83
CA MET A 183 -3.50 -15.08 3.37
C MET A 183 -3.38 -13.95 4.39
N ASN A 184 -4.00 -12.81 4.15
CA ASN A 184 -3.95 -11.67 5.07
C ASN A 184 -4.74 -11.94 6.37
N MET A 185 -5.85 -12.68 6.34
CA MET A 185 -6.55 -13.11 7.56
C MET A 185 -5.58 -13.88 8.48
N VAL A 186 -4.90 -14.89 7.95
CA VAL A 186 -3.90 -15.64 8.74
C VAL A 186 -2.76 -14.74 9.22
N ARG A 187 -2.23 -13.89 8.36
CA ARG A 187 -1.10 -13.00 8.68
C ARG A 187 -1.44 -11.98 9.76
N LYS A 188 -2.68 -11.51 9.85
CA LYS A 188 -3.16 -10.61 10.91
C LYS A 188 -3.14 -11.33 12.26
N HIS A 189 -3.69 -12.53 12.37
CA HIS A 189 -3.73 -13.31 13.61
C HIS A 189 -2.34 -13.69 14.13
N LEU A 190 -1.37 -13.92 13.24
CA LEU A 190 0.02 -14.24 13.61
C LEU A 190 0.89 -12.99 13.87
N SER A 191 0.29 -11.81 14.08
CA SER A 191 1.04 -10.56 14.21
C SER A 191 0.66 -9.81 15.48
N ALA A 192 1.66 -9.20 16.12
CA ALA A 192 1.47 -8.29 17.26
C ALA A 192 1.06 -6.86 16.85
N ILE A 193 1.12 -6.54 15.53
CA ILE A 193 0.92 -5.16 15.05
C ILE A 193 -0.24 -5.03 14.06
N LYS A 194 -0.57 -6.09 13.29
CA LYS A 194 -1.61 -6.09 12.25
C LYS A 194 -3.01 -6.28 12.83
N GLY A 195 -4.05 -6.09 11.99
CA GLY A 195 -5.45 -6.34 12.37
C GLY A 195 -5.90 -5.52 13.57
N GLY A 196 -5.63 -4.22 13.59
CA GLY A 196 -6.03 -3.30 14.66
C GLY A 196 -5.15 -3.31 15.90
N ARG A 197 -4.19 -4.23 16.01
CA ARG A 197 -3.42 -4.41 17.25
C ARG A 197 -2.53 -3.23 17.59
N LEU A 198 -2.00 -2.51 16.60
CA LEU A 198 -1.21 -1.29 16.85
C LEU A 198 -2.08 -0.21 17.52
N ALA A 199 -3.27 0.03 17.00
CA ALA A 199 -4.20 1.00 17.60
C ALA A 199 -4.67 0.56 18.98
N ALA A 200 -4.97 -0.74 19.16
CA ALA A 200 -5.37 -1.28 20.47
C ALA A 200 -4.26 -1.17 21.52
N ARG A 201 -2.98 -1.19 21.11
CA ARG A 201 -1.84 -0.95 22.02
C ARG A 201 -1.66 0.53 22.35
N ALA A 202 -1.94 1.42 21.42
CA ALA A 202 -1.90 2.86 21.68
C ALA A 202 -3.04 3.35 22.60
N TRP A 203 -4.09 2.55 22.78
CA TRP A 203 -5.17 2.90 23.71
C TRP A 203 -4.63 3.22 25.11
N PRO A 204 -5.04 4.34 25.77
CA PRO A 204 -6.19 5.21 25.45
C PRO A 204 -5.89 6.41 24.55
N ALA A 205 -4.72 6.50 23.93
CA ALA A 205 -4.41 7.56 22.98
C ALA A 205 -5.34 7.54 21.75
N ALA A 206 -5.51 8.70 21.11
CA ALA A 206 -6.12 8.74 19.79
C ALA A 206 -5.18 8.12 18.74
N THR A 207 -5.74 7.44 17.77
CA THR A 207 -4.97 6.93 16.61
C THR A 207 -5.58 7.48 15.32
N HIS A 208 -4.75 8.09 14.48
CA HIS A 208 -5.18 8.52 13.15
C HIS A 208 -4.24 7.99 12.08
N MET A 209 -4.78 7.26 11.09
CA MET A 209 -4.01 6.78 9.96
C MET A 209 -4.27 7.63 8.72
N ILE A 210 -3.21 8.04 8.04
CA ILE A 210 -3.26 8.64 6.71
C ILE A 210 -2.59 7.67 5.76
N ALA A 211 -3.30 7.23 4.71
CA ALA A 211 -2.80 6.21 3.80
C ALA A 211 -2.86 6.64 2.33
N ILE A 212 -1.82 6.25 1.59
CA ILE A 212 -1.83 6.14 0.14
C ILE A 212 -2.13 4.68 -0.18
N SER A 213 -3.26 4.42 -0.83
CA SER A 213 -3.68 3.07 -1.19
C SER A 213 -2.92 2.57 -2.43
N ASP A 214 -2.48 1.31 -2.35
CA ASP A 214 -1.89 0.57 -3.47
C ASP A 214 -2.62 -0.76 -3.73
N ILE A 215 -3.83 -0.92 -3.16
CA ILE A 215 -4.61 -2.15 -3.26
C ILE A 215 -5.96 -1.91 -3.94
N PRO A 216 -6.51 -2.91 -4.64
CA PRO A 216 -7.87 -2.87 -5.16
C PRO A 216 -8.90 -2.67 -4.04
N GLY A 217 -9.88 -1.78 -4.27
CA GLY A 217 -10.98 -1.55 -3.35
C GLY A 217 -10.68 -0.65 -2.16
N ASP A 218 -9.45 -0.20 -1.97
CA ASP A 218 -9.04 0.83 -1.00
C ASP A 218 -9.44 0.55 0.47
N ASP A 219 -9.59 -0.74 0.83
CA ASP A 219 -9.99 -1.13 2.17
C ASP A 219 -8.85 -0.87 3.17
N ILE A 220 -9.08 0.06 4.10
CA ILE A 220 -8.14 0.42 5.17
C ILE A 220 -7.71 -0.79 6.01
N ALA A 221 -8.61 -1.76 6.22
CA ALA A 221 -8.30 -2.98 6.95
C ALA A 221 -7.36 -3.92 6.19
N MET A 222 -7.15 -3.68 4.90
CA MET A 222 -6.25 -4.45 4.04
C MET A 222 -4.91 -3.72 3.78
N ILE A 223 -4.89 -2.38 3.78
CA ILE A 223 -3.66 -1.59 3.60
C ILE A 223 -2.67 -1.91 4.74
N GLY A 224 -1.47 -2.37 4.38
CA GLY A 224 -0.46 -2.81 5.35
C GLY A 224 -0.92 -3.98 6.25
N SER A 225 -2.02 -4.66 5.91
CA SER A 225 -2.77 -5.63 6.73
C SER A 225 -3.43 -4.99 7.96
N GLY A 226 -3.86 -3.72 7.85
CA GLY A 226 -4.72 -3.02 8.80
C GLY A 226 -4.19 -2.86 10.21
N PRO A 227 -3.01 -2.29 10.47
CA PRO A 227 -2.49 -2.19 11.85
C PRO A 227 -3.34 -1.31 12.76
N THR A 228 -4.11 -0.39 12.19
CA THR A 228 -4.98 0.53 12.93
C THR A 228 -6.47 0.30 12.66
N ALA A 229 -6.83 -0.67 11.84
CA ALA A 229 -8.22 -0.98 11.53
C ALA A 229 -8.66 -2.27 12.22
N ALA A 230 -9.89 -2.27 12.79
CA ALA A 230 -10.50 -3.46 13.34
C ALA A 230 -10.58 -4.58 12.30
N ASP A 231 -10.46 -5.82 12.75
CA ASP A 231 -10.45 -6.99 11.88
C ASP A 231 -11.72 -7.83 12.10
N SER A 232 -12.47 -8.03 11.04
CA SER A 232 -13.69 -8.84 11.06
C SER A 232 -13.41 -10.34 11.10
N SER A 233 -12.21 -10.80 10.68
CA SER A 233 -11.86 -12.20 10.68
C SER A 233 -11.54 -12.71 12.10
N THR A 234 -11.66 -14.03 12.30
CA THR A 234 -11.52 -14.68 13.60
C THR A 234 -10.41 -15.72 13.62
N CYS A 235 -10.02 -16.16 14.82
CA CYS A 235 -9.14 -17.32 14.98
C CYS A 235 -9.74 -18.59 14.30
N ALA A 236 -11.06 -18.74 14.32
CA ALA A 236 -11.75 -19.86 13.68
C ALA A 236 -11.60 -19.80 12.14
N ASP A 237 -11.72 -18.61 11.55
CA ASP A 237 -11.48 -18.42 10.11
C ASP A 237 -10.04 -18.78 9.74
N THR A 238 -9.08 -18.40 10.59
CA THR A 238 -7.66 -18.75 10.39
C THR A 238 -7.42 -20.25 10.40
N LEU A 239 -8.06 -20.99 11.32
CA LEU A 239 -7.99 -22.44 11.38
C LEU A 239 -8.66 -23.08 10.14
N ALA A 240 -9.83 -22.58 9.75
CA ALA A 240 -10.53 -23.07 8.56
C ALA A 240 -9.71 -22.87 7.26
N ILE A 241 -8.99 -21.74 7.15
CA ILE A 241 -8.07 -21.49 6.02
C ILE A 241 -6.90 -22.48 6.05
N ALA A 242 -6.32 -22.73 7.23
CA ALA A 242 -5.23 -23.70 7.35
C ALA A 242 -5.68 -25.11 6.92
N ASP A 243 -6.85 -25.53 7.37
CA ASP A 243 -7.44 -26.82 6.97
C ASP A 243 -7.76 -26.88 5.47
N LYS A 244 -8.36 -25.84 4.91
CA LYS A 244 -8.73 -25.74 3.48
C LYS A 244 -7.53 -25.92 2.54
N TYR A 245 -6.36 -25.47 2.95
CA TYR A 245 -5.13 -25.48 2.14
C TYR A 245 -4.08 -26.49 2.64
N ASP A 246 -4.46 -27.42 3.51
CA ASP A 246 -3.57 -28.44 4.10
C ASP A 246 -2.29 -27.83 4.72
N ILE A 247 -2.43 -26.65 5.37
CA ILE A 247 -1.31 -25.97 6.00
C ILE A 247 -1.09 -26.52 7.41
N ILE A 248 0.06 -27.15 7.61
CA ILE A 248 0.45 -27.64 8.93
C ILE A 248 0.90 -26.44 9.80
N LEU A 249 0.06 -26.09 10.77
CA LEU A 249 0.41 -25.05 11.75
C LEU A 249 1.32 -25.61 12.83
N PRO A 250 2.37 -24.86 13.25
CA PRO A 250 3.12 -25.21 14.45
C PRO A 250 2.19 -25.40 15.67
N PRO A 251 2.44 -26.38 16.54
CA PRO A 251 1.54 -26.69 17.68
C PRO A 251 1.25 -25.47 18.59
N ALA A 252 2.26 -24.63 18.80
CA ALA A 252 2.09 -23.40 19.58
C ALA A 252 1.10 -22.43 18.94
N ILE A 253 1.14 -22.24 17.61
CA ILE A 253 0.22 -21.40 16.87
C ILE A 253 -1.18 -21.99 16.90
N GLN A 254 -1.32 -23.29 16.62
CA GLN A 254 -2.61 -23.97 16.62
C GLN A 254 -3.31 -23.89 17.98
N SER A 255 -2.59 -24.17 19.07
CA SER A 255 -3.12 -24.07 20.44
C SER A 255 -3.61 -22.67 20.77
N ARG A 256 -2.87 -21.64 20.35
CA ARG A 256 -3.22 -20.24 20.62
C ARG A 256 -4.41 -19.74 19.78
N LEU A 257 -4.56 -20.26 18.55
CA LEU A 257 -5.75 -20.00 17.74
C LEU A 257 -6.99 -20.67 18.36
N LEU A 258 -6.87 -21.94 18.77
CA LEU A 258 -7.96 -22.68 19.43
C LEU A 258 -8.42 -22.03 20.73
N SER A 259 -7.52 -21.45 21.50
CA SER A 259 -7.84 -20.76 22.75
C SER A 259 -8.32 -19.30 22.57
N GLY A 260 -8.32 -18.77 21.34
CA GLY A 260 -8.62 -17.36 21.07
C GLY A 260 -7.53 -16.38 21.49
N ALA A 261 -6.36 -16.86 21.95
CA ALA A 261 -5.26 -15.98 22.40
C ALA A 261 -4.63 -15.14 21.27
N LEU A 262 -4.92 -15.48 20.01
CA LEU A 262 -4.52 -14.73 18.84
C LEU A 262 -5.67 -13.94 18.21
N GLU A 263 -6.79 -13.75 18.92
CA GLU A 263 -7.92 -12.98 18.39
C GLU A 263 -7.54 -11.51 18.19
N THR A 264 -7.97 -10.93 17.07
CA THR A 264 -7.72 -9.54 16.70
C THR A 264 -8.80 -8.62 17.27
N PRO A 265 -8.50 -7.32 17.54
CA PRO A 265 -9.52 -6.34 17.95
C PRO A 265 -10.67 -6.25 16.94
N LYS A 266 -11.91 -6.24 17.44
CA LYS A 266 -13.14 -6.12 16.66
C LYS A 266 -13.64 -4.68 16.63
N ALA A 267 -14.61 -4.39 15.78
CA ALA A 267 -15.15 -3.04 15.63
C ALA A 267 -15.83 -2.50 16.89
N ASP A 268 -16.35 -3.38 17.71
CA ASP A 268 -17.00 -3.08 19.00
C ASP A 268 -16.01 -3.06 20.19
N ASP A 269 -14.73 -3.38 19.97
CA ASP A 269 -13.71 -3.28 21.03
C ASP A 269 -13.54 -1.80 21.44
N PRO A 270 -13.69 -1.48 22.75
CA PRO A 270 -13.47 -0.12 23.24
C PRO A 270 -12.14 0.50 22.84
N LYS A 271 -11.10 -0.32 22.66
CA LYS A 271 -9.77 0.13 22.23
C LYS A 271 -9.73 0.65 20.79
N MET A 272 -10.74 0.36 19.98
CA MET A 272 -10.83 0.83 18.60
C MET A 272 -11.65 2.11 18.43
N GLN A 273 -12.33 2.58 19.48
CA GLN A 273 -13.28 3.71 19.39
C GLN A 273 -12.61 5.07 19.12
N ARG A 274 -11.32 5.21 19.42
CA ARG A 274 -10.56 6.45 19.19
C ARG A 274 -9.65 6.35 17.96
N THR A 275 -9.97 5.43 17.05
CA THR A 275 -9.21 5.21 15.82
C THR A 275 -9.97 5.75 14.62
N THR A 276 -9.27 6.56 13.81
CA THR A 276 -9.80 7.14 12.58
C THR A 276 -8.78 6.97 11.45
N ALA A 277 -9.24 7.09 10.21
CA ALA A 277 -8.35 6.98 9.06
C ALA A 277 -8.78 7.89 7.91
N THR A 278 -7.80 8.31 7.10
CA THR A 278 -7.99 9.10 5.88
C THR A 278 -7.19 8.47 4.75
N LEU A 279 -7.83 8.21 3.61
CA LEU A 279 -7.14 7.90 2.37
C LEU A 279 -6.83 9.21 1.66
N CYS A 280 -5.56 9.52 1.47
CA CYS A 280 -5.13 10.76 0.82
C CYS A 280 -4.86 10.60 -0.68
N ALA A 281 -4.62 9.38 -1.17
CA ALA A 281 -4.54 9.07 -2.58
C ALA A 281 -4.92 7.61 -2.85
N ARG A 282 -5.54 7.38 -4.02
CA ARG A 282 -6.01 6.07 -4.48
C ARG A 282 -5.61 5.86 -5.95
N PRO A 283 -5.56 4.62 -6.45
CA PRO A 283 -5.39 4.33 -7.86
C PRO A 283 -6.43 5.04 -8.76
N ALA A 284 -7.68 5.13 -8.29
CA ALA A 284 -8.75 5.84 -8.99
C ALA A 284 -8.44 7.32 -9.22
N ASP A 285 -7.79 8.00 -8.27
CA ASP A 285 -7.43 9.43 -8.38
C ASP A 285 -6.40 9.66 -9.48
N MET A 286 -5.42 8.75 -9.62
CA MET A 286 -4.44 8.78 -10.72
C MET A 286 -5.07 8.49 -12.07
N CYS A 287 -5.99 7.52 -12.13
CA CYS A 287 -6.71 7.20 -13.35
C CYS A 287 -7.61 8.36 -13.80
N ALA A 288 -8.28 9.03 -12.87
CA ALA A 288 -9.07 10.22 -13.15
C ALA A 288 -8.21 11.36 -13.73
N ALA A 289 -7.05 11.63 -13.13
CA ALA A 289 -6.11 12.62 -13.65
C ALA A 289 -5.60 12.26 -15.05
N ALA A 290 -5.34 10.99 -15.33
CA ALA A 290 -4.97 10.51 -16.66
C ALA A 290 -6.10 10.76 -17.68
N VAL A 291 -7.34 10.47 -17.32
CA VAL A 291 -8.53 10.71 -18.17
C VAL A 291 -8.63 12.20 -18.53
N GLU A 292 -8.51 13.08 -17.56
CA GLU A 292 -8.58 14.53 -17.79
C GLU A 292 -7.41 15.02 -18.67
N ALA A 293 -6.19 14.58 -18.42
CA ALA A 293 -5.03 14.93 -19.23
C ALA A 293 -5.19 14.47 -20.70
N VAL A 294 -5.67 13.25 -20.91
CA VAL A 294 -5.94 12.68 -22.24
C VAL A 294 -7.03 13.48 -22.99
N ARG A 295 -8.13 13.81 -22.31
CA ARG A 295 -9.22 14.60 -22.88
C ARG A 295 -8.79 16.02 -23.26
N ALA A 296 -7.99 16.66 -22.40
CA ALA A 296 -7.42 17.99 -22.67
C ALA A 296 -6.57 18.03 -23.95
N MET A 297 -5.98 16.91 -24.34
CA MET A 297 -5.21 16.75 -25.58
C MET A 297 -6.06 16.35 -26.79
N GLY A 298 -7.39 16.28 -26.64
CA GLY A 298 -8.32 15.95 -27.71
C GLY A 298 -8.35 14.47 -28.09
N TYR A 299 -7.95 13.58 -27.18
CA TYR A 299 -8.13 12.13 -27.31
C TYR A 299 -9.39 11.67 -26.59
N GLU A 300 -10.00 10.62 -27.09
CA GLU A 300 -10.99 9.87 -26.36
C GLU A 300 -10.31 9.08 -25.23
N ALA A 301 -10.75 9.23 -23.99
CA ALA A 301 -10.23 8.48 -22.86
C ALA A 301 -11.09 7.22 -22.63
N ILE A 302 -10.52 6.06 -22.77
CA ILE A 302 -11.17 4.76 -22.55
C ILE A 302 -10.60 4.16 -21.27
N MET A 303 -11.41 4.18 -20.21
CA MET A 303 -11.06 3.60 -18.92
C MET A 303 -11.32 2.09 -18.93
N LEU A 304 -10.30 1.27 -18.70
CA LEU A 304 -10.39 -0.19 -18.65
C LEU A 304 -10.62 -0.72 -17.22
N GLY A 305 -10.30 0.09 -16.21
CA GLY A 305 -10.42 -0.25 -14.80
C GLY A 305 -9.25 0.32 -14.00
N ASP A 306 -9.45 0.56 -12.72
CA ASP A 306 -8.45 1.05 -11.77
C ASP A 306 -7.89 -0.04 -10.84
N ALA A 307 -8.46 -1.26 -10.93
CA ALA A 307 -8.15 -2.41 -10.10
C ALA A 307 -7.93 -3.70 -10.92
N LEU A 308 -7.26 -3.59 -12.08
CA LEU A 308 -7.00 -4.76 -12.93
C LEU A 308 -5.98 -5.67 -12.27
N GLU A 309 -6.33 -6.95 -12.18
CA GLU A 309 -5.48 -8.03 -11.70
C GLU A 309 -5.33 -9.12 -12.76
N GLY A 310 -4.28 -9.94 -12.66
CA GLY A 310 -4.05 -11.06 -13.56
C GLY A 310 -2.62 -11.14 -14.07
N ASP A 311 -2.37 -12.07 -14.97
CA ASP A 311 -1.04 -12.24 -15.59
C ASP A 311 -0.71 -11.06 -16.49
N ALA A 312 0.48 -10.47 -16.29
CA ALA A 312 0.92 -9.28 -17.01
C ALA A 312 0.99 -9.48 -18.54
N LEU A 313 1.29 -10.69 -19.01
CA LEU A 313 1.35 -11.02 -20.43
C LEU A 313 -0.05 -11.06 -21.04
N GLU A 314 -1.01 -11.64 -20.34
CA GLU A 314 -2.41 -11.72 -20.78
C GLU A 314 -3.03 -10.32 -20.82
N LEU A 315 -2.91 -9.54 -19.74
CA LEU A 315 -3.35 -8.14 -19.71
C LEU A 315 -2.73 -7.31 -20.84
N GLY A 316 -1.43 -7.51 -21.09
CA GLY A 316 -0.73 -6.82 -22.17
C GLY A 316 -1.26 -7.19 -23.56
N ARG A 317 -1.63 -8.45 -23.79
CA ARG A 317 -2.25 -8.92 -25.05
C ARG A 317 -3.64 -8.32 -25.25
N ASP A 318 -4.46 -8.30 -24.20
CA ASP A 318 -5.80 -7.74 -24.26
C ASP A 318 -5.77 -6.23 -24.53
N HIS A 319 -4.89 -5.49 -23.86
CA HIS A 319 -4.70 -4.07 -24.13
C HIS A 319 -4.22 -3.82 -25.56
N ALA A 320 -3.29 -4.62 -26.06
CA ALA A 320 -2.80 -4.51 -27.44
C ALA A 320 -3.90 -4.81 -28.47
N ALA A 321 -4.72 -5.83 -28.24
CA ALA A 321 -5.85 -6.17 -29.12
C ALA A 321 -6.87 -5.04 -29.17
N GLN A 322 -7.22 -4.45 -28.03
CA GLN A 322 -8.12 -3.29 -27.99
C GLN A 322 -7.53 -2.06 -28.70
N ALA A 323 -6.25 -1.77 -28.49
CA ALA A 323 -5.56 -0.67 -29.15
C ALA A 323 -5.55 -0.84 -30.68
N LEU A 324 -5.32 -2.06 -31.18
CA LEU A 324 -5.36 -2.37 -32.61
C LEU A 324 -6.77 -2.22 -33.20
N ALA A 325 -7.81 -2.63 -32.47
CA ALA A 325 -9.20 -2.46 -32.89
C ALA A 325 -9.60 -0.97 -32.99
N ILE A 326 -9.18 -0.16 -32.00
CA ILE A 326 -9.41 1.29 -32.00
C ILE A 326 -8.66 1.93 -33.18
N LYS A 327 -7.40 1.57 -33.41
CA LYS A 327 -6.62 2.05 -34.56
C LYS A 327 -7.33 1.71 -35.89
N ALA A 328 -7.83 0.48 -36.05
CA ALA A 328 -8.53 0.05 -37.24
C ALA A 328 -9.85 0.83 -37.48
N SER A 329 -10.50 1.31 -36.41
CA SER A 329 -11.70 2.15 -36.50
C SER A 329 -11.40 3.62 -36.81
N GLY A 330 -10.15 4.03 -36.91
CA GLY A 330 -9.73 5.42 -37.15
C GLY A 330 -9.95 6.36 -35.96
N ARG A 331 -10.30 5.84 -34.77
CA ARG A 331 -10.52 6.65 -33.56
C ARG A 331 -9.20 7.12 -32.97
N LYS A 332 -9.20 8.34 -32.45
CA LYS A 332 -8.10 8.92 -31.68
C LYS A 332 -8.39 8.74 -30.19
N ALA A 333 -7.82 7.69 -29.60
CA ALA A 333 -8.12 7.33 -28.23
C ALA A 333 -6.88 6.92 -27.44
N ALA A 334 -6.98 6.99 -26.11
CA ALA A 334 -6.03 6.43 -25.17
C ALA A 334 -6.73 5.42 -24.26
N LEU A 335 -6.12 4.25 -24.08
CA LEU A 335 -6.52 3.27 -23.09
C LEU A 335 -5.84 3.60 -21.76
N ILE A 336 -6.62 3.65 -20.69
CA ILE A 336 -6.15 3.97 -19.34
C ILE A 336 -6.53 2.81 -18.42
N SER A 337 -5.56 2.30 -17.68
CA SER A 337 -5.81 1.27 -16.68
C SER A 337 -4.92 1.46 -15.46
N GLY A 338 -5.45 1.10 -14.29
CA GLY A 338 -4.74 0.91 -13.04
C GLY A 338 -4.89 -0.53 -12.56
N GLY A 339 -4.12 -0.90 -11.57
CA GLY A 339 -4.16 -2.24 -10.98
C GLY A 339 -2.77 -2.85 -10.81
N GLU A 340 -2.71 -4.08 -10.32
CA GLU A 340 -1.48 -4.82 -10.04
C GLU A 340 -1.45 -6.13 -10.82
N ALA A 341 -0.53 -6.21 -11.80
CA ALA A 341 -0.33 -7.44 -12.58
C ALA A 341 0.64 -8.37 -11.89
N THR A 342 0.38 -9.67 -11.98
CA THR A 342 1.29 -10.72 -11.54
C THR A 342 2.18 -11.20 -12.68
N VAL A 343 3.36 -11.73 -12.34
CA VAL A 343 4.28 -12.33 -13.31
C VAL A 343 4.59 -13.75 -12.86
N THR A 344 4.31 -14.72 -13.73
CA THR A 344 4.73 -16.09 -13.51
C THR A 344 6.21 -16.26 -13.81
N LEU A 345 7.02 -16.42 -12.76
CA LEU A 345 8.46 -16.65 -12.91
C LEU A 345 8.72 -18.08 -13.44
N ARG A 346 9.05 -18.19 -14.71
CA ARG A 346 9.46 -19.46 -15.33
C ARG A 346 10.94 -19.79 -15.09
N ASN A 347 11.73 -18.79 -14.76
CA ASN A 347 13.14 -18.92 -14.40
C ASN A 347 13.37 -18.33 -13.00
N ARG A 348 13.94 -19.11 -12.07
CA ARG A 348 14.22 -18.69 -10.68
C ARG A 348 15.19 -17.51 -10.59
N ASN A 349 15.96 -17.23 -11.61
CA ASN A 349 16.86 -16.09 -11.71
C ASN A 349 16.23 -14.88 -12.41
N GLY A 350 14.97 -14.97 -12.84
CA GLY A 350 14.22 -13.88 -13.44
C GLY A 350 13.87 -12.83 -12.38
N ARG A 351 13.86 -11.56 -12.80
CA ARG A 351 13.28 -10.47 -12.02
C ARG A 351 11.85 -10.28 -12.52
N GLY A 352 10.89 -10.46 -11.63
CA GLY A 352 9.49 -10.19 -11.94
C GLY A 352 9.21 -8.69 -12.08
#